data_8e515b9244cbf482ee29e1656f6affa8
#
_entry.id   8e515b9244cbf482ee29e1656f6affa8
#
_cell.length_a   1.000
_cell.length_b   1.000
_cell.length_c   1.000
_cell.angle_alpha   90.00
_cell.angle_beta   90.00
_cell.angle_gamma   90.00
#
_symmetry.space_group_name_H-M   'P 1'
#
loop_
_entity.id
_entity.type
_entity.pdbx_description
1 polymer ?
#
loop_
_entity_poly.entity_id
_entity_poly.type
_entity_poly.pdbx_seq_one_letter_code
_entity_poly.pdbx_strand_id
1 'polypeptide(L)'
;MASGICNLLKPPGMTSRQAVTRVARLTGEKAGHAGTLDPQACGVLPILLGKATRLFDFVASEHKQYLAEICFGVATDTLDAAGSVVASGGRVPSLQEVLDLLPSFLGSSLQTPPAYSARKVDGVRAYKLAREGAAPVLAPHRICIDALTHVAQTDY
;
A
#
# COMPACT_ATOMS: atom_id res chain seq x y z
N MET A 1 16.73 -10.27 -25.90
CA MET A 1 15.73 -9.52 -25.07
C MET A 1 15.07 -10.50 -24.11
N ALA A 2 15.31 -10.35 -22.83
CA ALA A 2 14.69 -11.19 -21.81
C ALA A 2 13.27 -10.69 -21.54
N SER A 3 12.33 -11.62 -21.37
CA SER A 3 10.95 -11.31 -20.98
C SER A 3 10.53 -12.28 -19.90
N GLY A 4 9.92 -11.77 -18.82
CA GLY A 4 9.51 -12.62 -17.72
C GLY A 4 9.05 -11.80 -16.51
N ILE A 5 8.79 -12.50 -15.42
CA ILE A 5 8.40 -11.92 -14.12
C ILE A 5 9.50 -12.21 -13.12
N CYS A 6 9.91 -11.19 -12.39
CA CYS A 6 10.89 -11.29 -11.32
C CYS A 6 10.22 -10.88 -9.99
N ASN A 7 10.24 -11.74 -8.99
CA ASN A 7 9.83 -11.40 -7.63
C ASN A 7 10.99 -10.71 -6.93
N LEU A 8 10.87 -9.39 -6.77
CA LEU A 8 11.86 -8.57 -6.09
C LEU A 8 11.42 -8.32 -4.64
N LEU A 9 12.27 -8.64 -3.67
CA LEU A 9 12.10 -8.17 -2.30
C LEU A 9 12.50 -6.68 -2.26
N LYS A 10 11.48 -5.80 -2.25
CA LYS A 10 11.71 -4.35 -2.12
C LYS A 10 12.06 -4.04 -0.66
N PRO A 11 13.24 -3.44 -0.38
CA PRO A 11 13.57 -3.01 0.98
C PRO A 11 12.79 -1.75 1.37
N PRO A 12 12.71 -1.43 2.68
CA PRO A 12 12.22 -0.14 3.15
C PRO A 12 13.14 1.00 2.67
N GLY A 13 12.62 2.22 2.63
CA GLY A 13 13.36 3.42 2.19
C GLY A 13 13.46 3.58 0.67
N MET A 14 12.92 2.65 -0.12
CA MET A 14 12.95 2.67 -1.58
C MET A 14 11.53 2.73 -2.15
N THR A 15 11.29 3.61 -3.12
CA THR A 15 10.02 3.62 -3.86
C THR A 15 9.95 2.46 -4.86
N SER A 16 8.73 1.98 -5.18
CA SER A 16 8.51 0.97 -6.22
C SER A 16 9.09 1.41 -7.57
N ARG A 17 9.05 2.71 -7.88
CA ARG A 17 9.64 3.26 -9.12
C ARG A 17 11.17 3.15 -9.15
N GLN A 18 11.84 3.41 -8.03
CA GLN A 18 13.30 3.25 -7.93
C GLN A 18 13.70 1.79 -8.10
N ALA A 19 12.92 0.86 -7.52
CA ALA A 19 13.13 -0.58 -7.70
C ALA A 19 13.06 -0.98 -9.19
N VAL A 20 11.99 -0.56 -9.89
CA VAL A 20 11.84 -0.79 -11.34
C VAL A 20 13.02 -0.21 -12.12
N THR A 21 13.42 1.02 -11.83
CA THR A 21 14.53 1.69 -12.53
C THR A 21 15.84 0.92 -12.35
N ARG A 22 16.09 0.41 -11.13
CA ARG A 22 17.30 -0.39 -10.83
C ARG A 22 17.30 -1.69 -11.62
N VAL A 23 16.18 -2.42 -11.63
CA VAL A 23 16.05 -3.67 -12.39
C VAL A 23 16.19 -3.41 -13.91
N ALA A 24 15.53 -2.38 -14.43
CA ALA A 24 15.65 -2.02 -15.85
C ALA A 24 17.10 -1.73 -16.27
N ARG A 25 17.87 -1.03 -15.42
CA ARG A 25 19.30 -0.75 -15.68
C ARG A 25 20.16 -2.02 -15.66
N LEU A 26 19.88 -2.93 -14.72
CA LEU A 26 20.65 -4.18 -14.60
C LEU A 26 20.37 -5.15 -15.74
N THR A 27 19.15 -5.17 -16.26
CA THR A 27 18.73 -6.12 -17.30
C THR A 27 18.84 -5.55 -18.71
N GLY A 28 18.93 -4.23 -18.87
CA GLY A 28 18.83 -3.56 -20.16
C GLY A 28 17.43 -3.60 -20.78
N GLU A 29 16.41 -4.06 -20.03
CA GLU A 29 15.07 -4.29 -20.55
C GLU A 29 14.07 -3.26 -20.01
N LYS A 30 13.00 -3.04 -20.79
CA LYS A 30 11.83 -2.33 -20.26
C LYS A 30 11.29 -3.07 -19.04
N ALA A 31 11.04 -2.36 -17.93
CA ALA A 31 10.49 -2.94 -16.73
C ALA A 31 9.28 -2.15 -16.21
N GLY A 32 8.38 -2.84 -15.50
CA GLY A 32 7.24 -2.29 -14.79
C GLY A 32 6.96 -3.11 -13.54
N HIS A 33 6.24 -2.58 -12.56
CA HIS A 33 5.82 -3.36 -11.38
C HIS A 33 4.31 -3.63 -11.41
N ALA A 34 3.89 -4.78 -10.92
CA ALA A 34 2.49 -5.15 -10.76
C ALA A 34 2.09 -5.03 -9.28
N GLY A 35 1.73 -3.84 -8.89
CA GLY A 35 1.43 -3.45 -7.51
C GLY A 35 2.36 -2.32 -7.07
N THR A 36 1.93 -1.54 -6.09
CA THR A 36 2.72 -0.47 -5.49
C THR A 36 2.94 -0.78 -4.03
N LEU A 37 4.18 -0.73 -3.58
CA LEU A 37 4.54 -0.70 -2.17
C LEU A 37 5.01 0.71 -1.82
N ASP A 38 4.56 1.20 -0.67
CA ASP A 38 4.98 2.50 -0.14
C ASP A 38 6.48 2.50 0.19
N PRO A 39 7.13 3.66 0.27
CA PRO A 39 8.57 3.73 0.51
C PRO A 39 9.01 2.99 1.78
N GLN A 40 8.27 3.12 2.87
CA GLN A 40 8.55 2.46 4.16
C GLN A 40 8.21 0.97 4.14
N ALA A 41 7.30 0.52 3.28
CA ALA A 41 6.92 -0.90 3.22
C ALA A 41 8.05 -1.77 2.66
N CYS A 42 8.19 -2.96 3.21
CA CYS A 42 9.04 -4.03 2.72
C CYS A 42 8.15 -5.17 2.21
N GLY A 43 8.54 -5.83 1.13
CA GLY A 43 7.78 -6.97 0.64
C GLY A 43 8.08 -7.34 -0.81
N VAL A 44 7.38 -8.37 -1.28
CA VAL A 44 7.52 -8.85 -2.65
C VAL A 44 6.86 -7.87 -3.61
N LEU A 45 7.66 -7.35 -4.53
CA LEU A 45 7.23 -6.50 -5.64
C LEU A 45 7.44 -7.25 -6.95
N PRO A 46 6.38 -7.75 -7.61
CA PRO A 46 6.51 -8.40 -8.91
C PRO A 46 6.95 -7.37 -9.95
N ILE A 47 8.11 -7.63 -10.59
CA ILE A 47 8.65 -6.84 -11.69
C ILE A 47 8.44 -7.57 -12.99
N LEU A 48 7.78 -6.91 -13.92
CA LEU A 48 7.52 -7.41 -15.27
C LEU A 48 8.60 -6.88 -16.22
N LEU A 49 9.25 -7.76 -16.99
CA LEU A 49 10.35 -7.44 -17.88
C LEU A 49 9.97 -7.63 -19.36
N GLY A 50 10.44 -6.75 -20.22
CA GLY A 50 10.28 -6.84 -21.65
C GLY A 50 8.80 -6.93 -22.06
N LYS A 51 8.45 -7.96 -22.84
CA LYS A 51 7.06 -8.20 -23.29
C LYS A 51 6.09 -8.54 -22.16
N ALA A 52 6.59 -9.07 -21.04
CA ALA A 52 5.75 -9.39 -19.88
C ALA A 52 5.11 -8.16 -19.23
N THR A 53 5.58 -6.93 -19.50
CA THR A 53 4.91 -5.70 -19.06
C THR A 53 3.46 -5.59 -19.55
N ARG A 54 3.06 -6.33 -20.57
CA ARG A 54 1.69 -6.40 -21.09
C ARG A 54 0.76 -7.23 -20.20
N LEU A 55 1.33 -8.04 -19.30
CA LEU A 55 0.57 -8.88 -18.36
C LEU A 55 0.19 -8.14 -17.08
N PHE A 56 0.41 -6.82 -17.00
CA PHE A 56 0.18 -6.02 -15.81
C PHE A 56 -1.21 -6.25 -15.19
N ASP A 57 -2.27 -6.15 -15.99
CA ASP A 57 -3.65 -6.25 -15.48
C ASP A 57 -3.98 -7.64 -14.93
N PHE A 58 -3.36 -8.69 -15.47
CA PHE A 58 -3.53 -10.06 -14.99
C PHE A 58 -2.81 -10.29 -13.66
N VAL A 59 -1.59 -9.78 -13.51
CA VAL A 59 -0.78 -9.97 -12.29
C VAL A 59 -1.24 -9.02 -11.17
N ALA A 60 -1.65 -7.79 -11.52
CA ALA A 60 -2.05 -6.79 -10.53
C ALA A 60 -3.39 -7.09 -9.84
N SER A 61 -4.23 -7.95 -10.44
CA SER A 61 -5.55 -8.34 -9.90
C SER A 61 -5.50 -9.47 -8.88
N GLU A 62 -4.34 -10.13 -8.70
CA GLU A 62 -4.17 -11.23 -7.74
C GLU A 62 -4.38 -10.80 -6.29
N HIS A 63 -4.68 -11.80 -5.44
CA HIS A 63 -4.81 -11.59 -3.99
C HIS A 63 -3.54 -10.99 -3.39
N LYS A 64 -3.71 -10.14 -2.38
CA LYS A 64 -2.63 -9.48 -1.66
C LYS A 64 -2.68 -9.84 -0.20
N GLN A 65 -1.53 -10.03 0.39
CA GLN A 65 -1.39 -10.26 1.83
C GLN A 65 -0.44 -9.21 2.41
N TYR A 66 -0.81 -8.69 3.58
CA TYR A 66 -0.03 -7.68 4.29
C TYR A 66 0.16 -8.12 5.74
N LEU A 67 1.35 -7.87 6.26
CA LEU A 67 1.60 -7.82 7.70
C LEU A 67 1.68 -6.34 8.06
N ALA A 68 0.78 -5.87 8.92
CA ALA A 68 0.70 -4.48 9.32
C ALA A 68 0.82 -4.36 10.85
N GLU A 69 1.56 -3.36 11.29
CA GLU A 69 1.62 -2.92 12.67
C GLU A 69 0.72 -1.68 12.82
N ILE A 70 -0.14 -1.69 13.84
CA ILE A 70 -1.08 -0.61 14.12
C ILE A 70 -0.77 -0.06 15.50
N CYS A 71 -0.38 1.22 15.55
CA CYS A 71 -0.15 1.94 16.80
C CYS A 71 -1.43 2.70 17.21
N PHE A 72 -2.03 2.30 18.31
CA PHE A 72 -3.21 2.98 18.86
C PHE A 72 -2.83 4.24 19.64
N GLY A 73 -3.77 5.18 19.74
CA GLY A 73 -3.59 6.43 20.49
C GLY A 73 -2.89 7.55 19.72
N VAL A 74 -2.49 7.32 18.45
CA VAL A 74 -1.86 8.32 17.59
C VAL A 74 -2.54 8.33 16.23
N ALA A 75 -2.83 9.51 15.71
CA ALA A 75 -3.28 9.69 14.33
C ALA A 75 -2.32 10.61 13.58
N THR A 76 -2.04 10.28 12.31
CA THR A 76 -1.19 11.08 11.41
C THR A 76 -2.00 11.57 10.21
N ASP A 77 -1.54 12.63 9.58
CA ASP A 77 -2.15 13.21 8.40
C ASP A 77 -2.11 12.29 7.16
N THR A 78 -1.12 11.39 7.10
CA THR A 78 -0.98 10.40 6.02
C THR A 78 -1.64 9.06 6.35
N LEU A 79 -2.12 8.84 7.55
CA LEU A 79 -2.65 7.57 8.08
C LEU A 79 -1.59 6.45 8.14
N ASP A 80 -0.31 6.82 8.15
CA ASP A 80 0.82 5.90 8.32
C ASP A 80 1.93 6.56 9.17
N ALA A 81 3.00 5.81 9.46
CA ALA A 81 4.11 6.27 10.29
C ALA A 81 4.99 7.36 9.64
N ALA A 82 4.79 7.68 8.36
CA ALA A 82 5.56 8.71 7.65
C ALA A 82 4.94 10.12 7.80
N GLY A 83 3.71 10.22 8.29
CA GLY A 83 2.99 11.48 8.45
C GLY A 83 3.33 12.22 9.74
N SER A 84 2.89 13.49 9.78
CA SER A 84 2.93 14.31 10.99
C SER A 84 1.78 13.94 11.93
N VAL A 85 2.06 13.87 13.23
CA VAL A 85 1.04 13.61 14.22
C VAL A 85 0.03 14.77 14.25
N VAL A 86 -1.24 14.46 14.00
CA VAL A 86 -2.36 15.43 14.02
C VAL A 86 -3.25 15.26 15.25
N ALA A 87 -3.22 14.10 15.90
CA ALA A 87 -3.87 13.86 17.18
C ALA A 87 -3.13 12.78 17.96
N SER A 88 -3.12 12.93 19.29
CA SER A 88 -2.55 11.95 20.20
C SER A 88 -3.35 11.87 21.48
N GLY A 89 -3.26 10.74 22.16
CA GLY A 89 -4.01 10.45 23.38
C GLY A 89 -5.31 9.69 23.08
N GLY A 90 -6.17 9.62 24.09
CA GLY A 90 -7.36 8.80 24.03
C GLY A 90 -7.16 7.42 24.67
N ARG A 91 -8.23 6.65 24.74
CA ARG A 91 -8.19 5.30 25.31
C ARG A 91 -7.56 4.32 24.31
N VAL A 92 -6.52 3.65 24.71
CA VAL A 92 -5.99 2.50 23.97
C VAL A 92 -6.92 1.31 24.19
N PRO A 93 -7.41 0.66 23.13
CA PRO A 93 -8.29 -0.51 23.27
C PRO A 93 -7.51 -1.70 23.83
N SER A 94 -8.20 -2.55 24.59
CA SER A 94 -7.65 -3.85 24.98
C SER A 94 -7.52 -4.77 23.77
N LEU A 95 -6.64 -5.78 23.86
CA LEU A 95 -6.53 -6.79 22.81
C LEU A 95 -7.88 -7.46 22.51
N GLN A 96 -8.67 -7.77 23.54
CA GLN A 96 -9.97 -8.42 23.33
C GLN A 96 -10.93 -7.54 22.52
N GLU A 97 -10.99 -6.23 22.78
CA GLU A 97 -11.81 -5.30 22.00
C GLU A 97 -11.36 -5.22 20.54
N VAL A 98 -10.06 -5.28 20.30
CA VAL A 98 -9.53 -5.34 18.92
C VAL A 98 -9.95 -6.64 18.23
N LEU A 99 -9.77 -7.79 18.91
CA LEU A 99 -10.13 -9.10 18.36
C LEU A 99 -11.62 -9.22 18.05
N ASP A 100 -12.48 -8.69 18.93
CA ASP A 100 -13.93 -8.70 18.76
C ASP A 100 -14.38 -7.84 17.56
N LEU A 101 -13.57 -6.83 17.19
CA LEU A 101 -13.85 -5.93 16.08
C LEU A 101 -13.41 -6.50 14.73
N LEU A 102 -12.34 -7.33 14.66
CA LEU A 102 -11.77 -7.81 13.40
C LEU A 102 -12.81 -8.45 12.46
N PRO A 103 -13.77 -9.27 12.93
CA PRO A 103 -14.77 -9.88 12.04
C PRO A 103 -15.62 -8.86 11.28
N SER A 104 -15.81 -7.65 11.81
CA SER A 104 -16.61 -6.60 11.16
C SER A 104 -15.98 -6.05 9.88
N PHE A 105 -14.68 -6.24 9.69
CA PHE A 105 -13.95 -5.82 8.50
C PHE A 105 -13.92 -6.88 7.40
N LEU A 106 -14.32 -8.12 7.68
CA LEU A 106 -14.31 -9.20 6.70
C LEU A 106 -15.39 -9.02 5.64
N GLY A 107 -15.09 -9.55 4.45
CA GLY A 107 -15.98 -9.50 3.30
C GLY A 107 -15.90 -8.20 2.51
N SER A 108 -16.98 -7.91 1.80
CA SER A 108 -17.04 -6.79 0.84
C SER A 108 -17.51 -5.51 1.50
N SER A 109 -16.73 -4.46 1.38
CA SER A 109 -17.06 -3.12 1.90
C SER A 109 -16.69 -2.01 0.91
N LEU A 110 -17.15 -0.79 1.19
CA LEU A 110 -16.74 0.41 0.46
C LEU A 110 -15.66 1.13 1.25
N GLN A 111 -14.50 1.33 0.61
CA GLN A 111 -13.40 2.11 1.17
C GLN A 111 -13.24 3.41 0.41
N THR A 112 -13.24 4.54 1.13
CA THR A 112 -12.79 5.82 0.59
C THR A 112 -11.28 5.88 0.71
N PRO A 113 -10.53 5.98 -0.41
CA PRO A 113 -9.08 6.06 -0.35
C PRO A 113 -8.62 7.33 0.39
N PRO A 114 -7.46 7.30 1.10
CA PRO A 114 -6.90 8.50 1.70
C PRO A 114 -6.45 9.49 0.62
N ALA A 115 -6.38 10.79 0.98
CA ALA A 115 -5.88 11.84 0.09
C ALA A 115 -4.43 11.55 -0.38
N TYR A 116 -3.61 10.99 0.49
CA TYR A 116 -2.24 10.57 0.19
C TYR A 116 -2.19 9.19 -0.48
N SER A 117 -2.92 9.02 -1.59
CA SER A 117 -2.95 7.77 -2.35
C SER A 117 -2.41 7.92 -3.77
N ALA A 118 -2.10 6.79 -4.40
CA ALA A 118 -1.68 6.73 -5.80
C ALA A 118 -2.84 6.88 -6.79
N ARG A 119 -4.09 7.07 -6.33
CA ARG A 119 -5.27 7.31 -7.18
C ARG A 119 -5.11 8.59 -7.98
N LYS A 120 -5.78 8.66 -9.13
CA LYS A 120 -5.77 9.86 -9.96
C LYS A 120 -7.11 10.58 -9.83
N VAL A 121 -7.05 11.91 -9.74
CA VAL A 121 -8.18 12.83 -9.87
C VAL A 121 -7.83 13.74 -11.05
N ASP A 122 -8.64 13.74 -12.09
CA ASP A 122 -8.43 14.51 -13.32
C ASP A 122 -7.03 14.32 -13.93
N GLY A 123 -6.55 13.08 -13.92
CA GLY A 123 -5.24 12.71 -14.46
C GLY A 123 -4.04 12.95 -13.52
N VAL A 124 -4.21 13.70 -12.43
CA VAL A 124 -3.17 13.99 -11.43
C VAL A 124 -3.26 13.01 -10.27
N ARG A 125 -2.12 12.57 -9.74
CA ARG A 125 -2.08 11.69 -8.56
C ARG A 125 -2.57 12.44 -7.32
N ALA A 126 -3.47 11.83 -6.52
CA ALA A 126 -4.07 12.43 -5.33
C ALA A 126 -3.01 12.88 -4.31
N TYR A 127 -1.94 12.11 -4.09
CA TYR A 127 -0.86 12.50 -3.18
C TYR A 127 -0.14 13.80 -3.60
N LYS A 128 -0.09 14.12 -4.91
CA LYS A 128 0.49 15.38 -5.38
C LYS A 128 -0.41 16.56 -5.00
N LEU A 129 -1.70 16.43 -5.28
CA LEU A 129 -2.70 17.44 -4.90
C LEU A 129 -2.70 17.68 -3.38
N ALA A 130 -2.64 16.59 -2.59
CA ALA A 130 -2.59 16.69 -1.13
C ALA A 130 -1.35 17.44 -0.63
N ARG A 131 -0.17 17.21 -1.23
CA ARG A 131 1.06 17.96 -0.90
C ARG A 131 1.01 19.43 -1.28
N GLU A 132 0.22 19.78 -2.26
CA GLU A 132 -0.02 21.17 -2.70
C GLU A 132 -1.13 21.85 -1.87
N GLY A 133 -1.60 21.20 -0.81
CA GLY A 133 -2.64 21.73 0.09
C GLY A 133 -4.07 21.53 -0.42
N ALA A 134 -4.26 20.88 -1.57
CA ALA A 134 -5.58 20.50 -2.03
C ALA A 134 -6.07 19.25 -1.30
N ALA A 135 -7.35 19.19 -0.93
CA ALA A 135 -8.00 18.02 -0.34
C ALA A 135 -8.79 17.28 -1.42
N PRO A 136 -8.17 16.35 -2.19
CA PRO A 136 -8.89 15.68 -3.26
C PRO A 136 -9.97 14.78 -2.69
N VAL A 137 -11.20 14.97 -3.17
CA VAL A 137 -12.31 14.07 -2.84
C VAL A 137 -12.21 12.83 -3.73
N LEU A 138 -12.00 11.66 -3.12
CA LEU A 138 -11.89 10.39 -3.81
C LEU A 138 -13.18 9.59 -3.66
N ALA A 139 -13.69 9.05 -4.78
CA ALA A 139 -14.87 8.20 -4.75
C ALA A 139 -14.56 6.88 -4.00
N PRO A 140 -15.49 6.41 -3.15
CA PRO A 140 -15.37 5.10 -2.54
C PRO A 140 -15.29 4.00 -3.60
N HIS A 141 -14.53 2.96 -3.31
CA HIS A 141 -14.45 1.78 -4.15
C HIS A 141 -14.66 0.52 -3.31
N ARG A 142 -15.14 -0.51 -3.97
CA ARG A 142 -15.36 -1.80 -3.31
C ARG A 142 -14.03 -2.49 -3.08
N ILE A 143 -13.85 -2.97 -1.87
CA ILE A 143 -12.76 -3.87 -1.47
C ILE A 143 -13.36 -5.16 -0.91
N CYS A 144 -12.58 -6.23 -0.88
CA CYS A 144 -12.90 -7.47 -0.18
C CYS A 144 -11.72 -7.86 0.69
N ILE A 145 -12.00 -8.13 1.95
CA ILE A 145 -11.02 -8.65 2.90
C ILE A 145 -11.40 -10.10 3.20
N ASP A 146 -10.58 -11.03 2.72
CA ASP A 146 -10.86 -12.45 2.83
C ASP A 146 -10.47 -13.01 4.20
N ALA A 147 -9.42 -12.46 4.82
CA ALA A 147 -8.95 -12.89 6.13
C ALA A 147 -8.27 -11.73 6.88
N LEU A 148 -8.47 -11.71 8.19
CA LEU A 148 -7.73 -10.91 9.16
C LEU A 148 -7.30 -11.79 10.31
N THR A 149 -6.02 -11.76 10.67
CA THR A 149 -5.47 -12.58 11.75
C THR A 149 -4.59 -11.70 12.64
N HIS A 150 -4.84 -11.74 13.93
CA HIS A 150 -3.93 -11.17 14.92
C HIS A 150 -2.67 -12.05 15.02
N VAL A 151 -1.50 -11.45 14.95
CA VAL A 151 -0.22 -12.16 15.03
C VAL A 151 0.42 -11.99 16.40
N ALA A 152 0.59 -10.75 16.85
CA ALA A 152 1.18 -10.43 18.14
C ALA A 152 0.76 -9.03 18.61
N GLN A 153 0.88 -8.79 19.90
CA GLN A 153 0.81 -7.47 20.51
C GLN A 153 2.19 -7.15 21.08
N THR A 154 2.64 -5.91 20.86
CA THR A 154 3.85 -5.37 21.48
C THR A 154 3.46 -4.21 22.40
N ASP A 155 4.02 -4.18 23.59
CA ASP A 155 3.91 -3.04 24.51
C ASP A 155 5.12 -2.13 24.27
N TYR A 156 4.87 -0.87 23.96
CA TYR A 156 5.88 0.18 23.81
C TYR A 156 5.83 1.15 24.99
#